data_0c37e1ec7898f73719c462b664927b26
#
_entry.id   0c37e1ec7898f73719c462b664927b26
#
_cell.length_a   1.000
_cell.length_b   1.000
_cell.length_c   1.000
_cell.angle_alpha   90.00
_cell.angle_beta   90.00
_cell.angle_gamma   90.00
#
_symmetry.space_group_name_H-M   'P 1'
#
loop_
_entity.id
_entity.type
_entity.pdbx_description
1 polymer ?
#
loop_
_entity_poly.entity_id
_entity_poly.type
_entity_poly.pdbx_seq_one_letter_code
_entity_poly.pdbx_strand_id
1 'polypeptide(L)'
;QRQMCIRDSLYIVCETSLENIFAHIEEVEPEILVVDSIQTIATETLDSSAGSVGQVRECAACLLRFAKESGVPVLLIGHINKEGTIAGPKVLEHIVDAVLQFEGDRQYMYRLLRGIKNRFGSTSEIGIYEMVQRGLREVANPSEMLMGHGGEELSGVAVGVTLEGIRPFLIEIQAL
;
A
#
# COMPACT_ATOMS: atom_id res chain seq x y z
N GLN A 1 26.28 -9.69 1.11
CA GLN A 1 25.23 -9.23 0.18
C GLN A 1 24.61 -10.47 -0.46
N ARG A 2 23.34 -10.77 -0.16
CA ARG A 2 22.62 -11.86 -0.83
C ARG A 2 21.60 -11.22 -1.78
N GLN A 3 22.02 -11.04 -3.01
CA GLN A 3 21.09 -10.86 -4.12
C GLN A 3 20.47 -12.22 -4.41
N MET A 4 19.17 -12.37 -4.21
CA MET A 4 18.46 -13.62 -4.44
C MET A 4 17.53 -13.41 -5.64
N CYS A 5 17.91 -13.99 -6.77
CA CYS A 5 17.02 -14.10 -7.93
C CYS A 5 15.96 -15.16 -7.64
N ILE A 6 14.69 -14.78 -7.51
CA ILE A 6 13.56 -15.71 -7.29
C ILE A 6 12.98 -16.19 -8.62
N ARG A 7 13.11 -15.37 -9.66
CA ARG A 7 12.79 -15.66 -11.07
C ARG A 7 13.71 -14.83 -11.93
N ASP A 8 13.79 -15.11 -13.20
CA ASP A 8 14.68 -14.42 -14.16
C ASP A 8 14.49 -12.89 -14.23
N SER A 9 13.42 -12.36 -13.62
CA SER A 9 13.06 -10.94 -13.63
C SER A 9 12.80 -10.32 -12.25
N LEU A 10 12.99 -11.07 -11.14
CA LEU A 10 12.77 -10.57 -9.78
C LEU A 10 14.07 -10.65 -8.98
N TYR A 11 14.55 -9.48 -8.53
CA TYR A 11 15.72 -9.34 -7.68
C TYR A 11 15.30 -8.88 -6.29
N ILE A 12 15.85 -9.52 -5.25
CA ILE A 12 15.65 -9.11 -3.86
C ILE A 12 17.00 -8.75 -3.28
N VAL A 13 17.09 -7.53 -2.74
CA VAL A 13 18.30 -7.00 -2.09
C VAL A 13 17.95 -6.61 -0.66
N CYS A 14 18.73 -7.11 0.32
CA CYS A 14 18.62 -6.69 1.71
C CYS A 14 19.65 -5.59 1.98
N GLU A 15 19.22 -4.34 1.90
CA GLU A 15 20.08 -3.18 2.04
C GLU A 15 19.33 -2.05 2.78
N THR A 16 20.07 -1.26 3.56
CA THR A 16 19.56 -0.14 4.34
C THR A 16 20.23 1.19 4.00
N SER A 17 21.38 1.18 3.35
CA SER A 17 22.06 2.38 2.85
C SER A 17 21.45 2.78 1.50
N LEU A 18 21.00 4.03 1.41
CA LEU A 18 20.44 4.58 0.17
C LEU A 18 21.48 4.58 -0.96
N GLU A 19 22.74 4.86 -0.63
CA GLU A 19 23.85 4.91 -1.56
C GLU A 19 24.10 3.54 -2.20
N ASN A 20 24.09 2.47 -1.37
CA ASN A 20 24.24 1.10 -1.85
C ASN A 20 23.02 0.65 -2.67
N ILE A 21 21.79 1.10 -2.30
CA ILE A 21 20.59 0.83 -3.09
C ILE A 21 20.75 1.40 -4.49
N PHE A 22 21.24 2.64 -4.63
CA PHE A 22 21.48 3.22 -5.96
C PHE A 22 22.55 2.47 -6.75
N ALA A 23 23.63 2.00 -6.11
CA ALA A 23 24.62 1.15 -6.78
C ALA A 23 24.01 -0.15 -7.34
N HIS A 24 23.09 -0.79 -6.58
CA HIS A 24 22.38 -1.95 -7.07
C HIS A 24 21.39 -1.63 -8.20
N ILE A 25 20.74 -0.46 -8.16
CA ILE A 25 19.85 -0.01 -9.23
C ILE A 25 20.63 0.16 -10.55
N GLU A 26 21.82 0.74 -10.50
CA GLU A 26 22.69 0.88 -11.66
C GLU A 26 23.15 -0.47 -12.25
N GLU A 27 23.37 -1.48 -11.39
CA GLU A 27 23.75 -2.83 -11.83
C GLU A 27 22.59 -3.60 -12.45
N VAL A 28 21.38 -3.47 -11.87
CA VAL A 28 20.21 -4.29 -12.24
C VAL A 28 19.37 -3.63 -13.34
N GLU A 29 19.38 -2.30 -13.45
CA GLU A 29 18.54 -1.51 -14.37
C GLU A 29 17.05 -1.91 -14.29
N PRO A 30 16.41 -1.82 -13.12
CA PRO A 30 15.05 -2.34 -12.92
C PRO A 30 14.01 -1.52 -13.70
N GLU A 31 12.97 -2.19 -14.20
CA GLU A 31 11.78 -1.54 -14.77
C GLU A 31 10.81 -1.01 -13.71
N ILE A 32 10.85 -1.56 -12.49
CA ILE A 32 10.08 -1.14 -11.32
C ILE A 32 10.95 -1.33 -10.07
N LEU A 33 10.95 -0.34 -9.19
CA LEU A 33 11.61 -0.42 -7.89
C LEU A 33 10.58 -0.47 -6.76
N VAL A 34 10.73 -1.44 -5.86
CA VAL A 34 9.92 -1.53 -4.63
C VAL A 34 10.84 -1.45 -3.42
N VAL A 35 10.56 -0.53 -2.52
CA VAL A 35 11.30 -0.32 -1.26
C VAL A 35 10.41 -0.67 -0.07
N ASP A 36 10.75 -1.73 0.65
CA ASP A 36 10.06 -2.19 1.87
C ASP A 36 11.06 -2.27 3.05
N SER A 37 11.07 -1.29 3.92
CA SER A 37 10.23 -0.10 4.03
C SER A 37 11.07 1.18 3.96
N ILE A 38 10.44 2.28 3.62
CA ILE A 38 11.11 3.59 3.58
C ILE A 38 11.67 4.00 4.95
N GLN A 39 11.13 3.47 6.05
CA GLN A 39 11.59 3.77 7.40
C GLN A 39 12.90 3.06 7.77
N THR A 40 13.28 2.01 7.05
CA THR A 40 14.50 1.24 7.35
C THR A 40 15.73 1.73 6.62
N ILE A 41 15.54 2.54 5.58
CA ILE A 41 16.67 3.09 4.82
C ILE A 41 17.16 4.42 5.39
N ALA A 42 18.44 4.67 5.23
CA ALA A 42 19.09 5.91 5.64
C ALA A 42 20.12 6.35 4.60
N THR A 43 20.37 7.65 4.52
CA THR A 43 21.47 8.24 3.75
C THR A 43 22.57 8.71 4.71
N GLU A 44 23.80 8.59 4.30
CA GLU A 44 24.97 9.06 5.06
C GLU A 44 25.07 10.60 5.10
N THR A 45 24.27 11.30 4.28
CA THR A 45 24.27 12.76 4.24
C THR A 45 23.64 13.42 5.47
N LEU A 46 22.92 12.66 6.29
CA LEU A 46 22.25 13.14 7.49
C LEU A 46 22.69 12.37 8.73
N ASP A 47 23.11 13.12 9.75
CA ASP A 47 23.50 12.60 11.08
C ASP A 47 22.29 12.22 11.96
N SER A 48 21.29 11.55 11.40
CA SER A 48 20.09 11.15 12.12
C SER A 48 19.80 9.66 11.91
N SER A 49 19.13 9.04 12.87
CA SER A 49 18.81 7.61 12.80
C SER A 49 17.84 7.29 11.67
N ALA A 50 17.93 6.09 11.11
CA ALA A 50 16.94 5.54 10.20
C ALA A 50 15.55 5.62 10.82
N GLY A 51 14.51 5.88 10.01
CA GLY A 51 13.13 6.08 10.47
C GLY A 51 12.84 7.45 11.08
N SER A 52 13.82 8.32 11.28
CA SER A 52 13.56 9.71 11.65
C SER A 52 12.87 10.45 10.50
N VAL A 53 12.12 11.51 10.85
CA VAL A 53 11.39 12.35 9.84
C VAL A 53 12.34 12.88 8.77
N GLY A 54 13.55 13.31 9.19
CA GLY A 54 14.58 13.83 8.30
C GLY A 54 15.04 12.78 7.30
N GLN A 55 15.43 11.60 7.78
CA GLN A 55 15.89 10.50 6.94
C GLN A 55 14.81 10.03 5.95
N VAL A 56 13.59 9.79 6.45
CA VAL A 56 12.48 9.35 5.59
C VAL A 56 12.21 10.36 4.47
N ARG A 57 12.23 11.66 4.80
CA ARG A 57 12.00 12.72 3.82
C ARG A 57 13.11 12.78 2.78
N GLU A 58 14.38 12.74 3.20
CA GLU A 58 15.52 12.83 2.31
C GLU A 58 15.61 11.61 1.40
N CYS A 59 15.51 10.40 1.96
CA CYS A 59 15.51 9.18 1.15
C CYS A 59 14.37 9.16 0.12
N ALA A 60 13.16 9.57 0.52
CA ALA A 60 12.04 9.67 -0.40
C ALA A 60 12.25 10.73 -1.48
N ALA A 61 12.87 11.86 -1.15
CA ALA A 61 13.20 12.90 -2.13
C ALA A 61 14.22 12.42 -3.18
N CYS A 62 15.26 11.69 -2.75
CA CYS A 62 16.23 11.09 -3.65
C CYS A 62 15.60 10.04 -4.57
N LEU A 63 14.77 9.14 -4.03
CA LEU A 63 14.06 8.13 -4.81
C LEU A 63 13.04 8.73 -5.78
N LEU A 64 12.37 9.81 -5.39
CA LEU A 64 11.48 10.56 -6.29
C LEU A 64 12.25 11.22 -7.44
N ARG A 65 13.42 11.79 -7.17
CA ARG A 65 14.28 12.35 -8.20
C ARG A 65 14.70 11.27 -9.18
N PHE A 66 15.17 10.14 -8.67
CA PHE A 66 15.51 8.98 -9.50
C PHE A 66 14.33 8.56 -10.39
N ALA A 67 13.12 8.40 -9.82
CA ALA A 67 11.94 8.01 -10.59
C ALA A 67 11.62 8.99 -11.72
N LYS A 68 11.81 10.31 -11.49
CA LYS A 68 11.56 11.35 -12.50
C LYS A 68 12.62 11.40 -13.60
N GLU A 69 13.86 11.15 -13.24
CA GLU A 69 14.99 11.22 -14.18
C GLU A 69 15.09 9.95 -15.02
N SER A 70 14.87 8.79 -14.44
CA SER A 70 14.95 7.50 -15.12
C SER A 70 13.64 7.07 -15.79
N GLY A 71 12.49 7.60 -15.36
CA GLY A 71 11.17 7.12 -15.76
C GLY A 71 10.75 5.79 -15.11
N VAL A 72 11.56 5.24 -14.18
CA VAL A 72 11.27 4.00 -13.47
C VAL A 72 10.26 4.26 -12.36
N PRO A 73 9.11 3.56 -12.33
CA PRO A 73 8.16 3.67 -11.22
C PRO A 73 8.77 3.18 -9.91
N VAL A 74 8.59 3.97 -8.84
CA VAL A 74 9.06 3.62 -7.50
C VAL A 74 7.88 3.46 -6.54
N LEU A 75 7.75 2.29 -5.92
CA LEU A 75 6.78 2.01 -4.88
C LEU A 75 7.48 2.04 -3.52
N LEU A 76 7.07 2.97 -2.67
CA LEU A 76 7.55 3.10 -1.30
C LEU A 76 6.54 2.48 -0.35
N ILE A 77 6.93 1.45 0.39
CA ILE A 77 6.11 0.85 1.43
C ILE A 77 6.44 1.55 2.74
N GLY A 78 5.40 2.03 3.42
CA GLY A 78 5.50 2.67 4.73
C GLY A 78 4.52 2.06 5.72
N HIS A 79 4.95 1.90 6.96
CA HIS A 79 4.11 1.37 8.03
C HIS A 79 3.50 2.51 8.85
N ILE A 80 2.20 2.43 9.12
CA ILE A 80 1.49 3.35 10.01
C ILE A 80 1.53 2.75 11.42
N ASN A 81 2.12 3.49 12.36
CA ASN A 81 2.02 3.13 13.77
C ASN A 81 0.73 3.66 14.38
N LYS A 82 0.11 2.88 15.26
CA LYS A 82 -1.13 3.25 15.99
C LYS A 82 -0.99 4.53 16.82
N GLU A 83 0.23 4.93 17.15
CA GLU A 83 0.53 6.09 18.01
C GLU A 83 0.88 7.38 17.24
N GLY A 84 0.97 7.34 15.92
CA GLY A 84 1.21 8.53 15.09
C GLY A 84 2.57 9.24 15.27
N THR A 85 3.48 8.67 16.04
CA THR A 85 4.73 9.33 16.48
C THR A 85 5.96 9.01 15.64
N ILE A 86 5.95 7.94 14.86
CA ILE A 86 7.03 7.70 13.90
C ILE A 86 6.68 8.42 12.60
N ALA A 87 7.69 8.96 11.92
CA ALA A 87 7.59 9.59 10.61
C ALA A 87 6.79 8.70 9.65
N GLY A 88 5.48 8.79 9.80
CA GLY A 88 4.52 7.96 9.08
C GLY A 88 4.27 8.49 7.68
N PRO A 89 3.42 7.84 6.92
CA PRO A 89 3.05 8.17 5.55
C PRO A 89 2.69 9.63 5.32
N LYS A 90 2.16 10.34 6.34
CA LYS A 90 1.79 11.77 6.24
C LYS A 90 2.94 12.67 5.79
N VAL A 91 4.19 12.34 6.14
CA VAL A 91 5.36 13.10 5.70
C VAL A 91 5.57 12.93 4.19
N LEU A 92 5.22 11.77 3.65
CA LEU A 92 5.41 11.41 2.24
C LEU A 92 4.23 11.83 1.36
N GLU A 93 3.03 12.00 1.92
CA GLU A 93 1.81 12.32 1.16
C GLU A 93 1.95 13.56 0.28
N HIS A 94 2.74 14.54 0.71
CA HIS A 94 2.98 15.75 -0.08
C HIS A 94 4.04 15.56 -1.17
N ILE A 95 4.90 14.58 -1.03
CA ILE A 95 6.05 14.34 -1.90
C ILE A 95 5.67 13.43 -3.07
N VAL A 96 4.92 12.33 -2.79
CA VAL A 96 4.58 11.31 -3.78
C VAL A 96 3.38 11.68 -4.65
N ASP A 97 3.26 11.09 -5.82
CA ASP A 97 2.16 11.34 -6.76
C ASP A 97 0.87 10.61 -6.39
N ALA A 98 0.97 9.42 -5.81
CA ALA A 98 -0.17 8.65 -5.34
C ALA A 98 0.10 8.05 -3.96
N VAL A 99 -0.95 7.94 -3.14
CA VAL A 99 -0.93 7.27 -1.84
C VAL A 99 -2.05 6.25 -1.82
N LEU A 100 -1.68 5.00 -1.63
CA LEU A 100 -2.59 3.87 -1.45
C LEU A 100 -2.48 3.40 0.00
N GLN A 101 -3.60 3.16 0.63
CA GLN A 101 -3.67 2.67 2.01
C GLN A 101 -4.35 1.31 2.05
N PHE A 102 -3.69 0.35 2.69
CA PHE A 102 -4.31 -0.90 3.07
C PHE A 102 -4.94 -0.77 4.46
N GLU A 103 -6.23 -1.02 4.51
CA GLU A 103 -7.01 -1.09 5.74
C GLU A 103 -7.42 -2.54 6.01
N GLY A 104 -7.43 -2.94 7.26
CA GLY A 104 -7.91 -4.27 7.63
C GLY A 104 -7.88 -4.48 9.12
N ASP A 105 -8.92 -5.11 9.63
CA ASP A 105 -8.97 -5.58 11.01
C ASP A 105 -8.40 -7.00 11.10
N ARG A 106 -7.77 -7.32 12.24
CA ARG A 106 -7.25 -8.66 12.53
C ARG A 106 -8.36 -9.71 12.65
N GLN A 107 -9.59 -9.27 12.96
CA GLN A 107 -10.75 -10.14 13.13
C GLN A 107 -11.42 -10.50 11.79
N TYR A 108 -11.17 -9.73 10.72
CA TYR A 108 -11.76 -9.96 9.42
C TYR A 108 -10.72 -10.43 8.42
N MET A 109 -11.10 -11.41 7.59
CA MET A 109 -10.23 -11.94 6.52
C MET A 109 -10.06 -10.96 5.33
N TYR A 110 -10.75 -9.84 5.36
CA TYR A 110 -10.77 -8.87 4.27
C TYR A 110 -9.79 -7.73 4.47
N ARG A 111 -9.28 -7.22 3.35
CA ARG A 111 -8.42 -6.04 3.27
C ARG A 111 -8.99 -5.08 2.25
N LEU A 112 -9.04 -3.81 2.61
CA LEU A 112 -9.48 -2.73 1.74
C LEU A 112 -8.26 -1.97 1.25
N LEU A 113 -8.16 -1.73 -0.05
CA LEU A 113 -7.16 -0.86 -0.65
C LEU A 113 -7.85 0.42 -1.11
N ARG A 114 -7.48 1.55 -0.50
CA ARG A 114 -8.02 2.86 -0.80
C ARG A 114 -6.99 3.78 -1.42
N GLY A 115 -7.41 4.57 -2.41
CA GLY A 115 -6.67 5.74 -2.84
C GLY A 115 -6.88 6.90 -1.85
N ILE A 116 -5.83 7.32 -1.16
CA ILE A 116 -5.87 8.50 -0.28
C ILE A 116 -5.51 9.77 -1.06
N LYS A 117 -4.59 9.64 -2.00
CA LYS A 117 -4.15 10.68 -2.91
C LYS A 117 -3.88 10.08 -4.28
N ASN A 118 -4.30 10.78 -5.30
CA ASN A 118 -3.94 10.46 -6.68
C ASN A 118 -3.85 11.76 -7.50
N ARG A 119 -2.64 12.11 -7.93
CA ARG A 119 -2.40 13.34 -8.68
C ARG A 119 -3.00 13.30 -10.09
N PHE A 120 -3.18 12.11 -10.63
CA PHE A 120 -3.54 11.89 -12.04
C PHE A 120 -4.93 11.27 -12.23
N GLY A 121 -5.69 11.05 -11.13
CA GLY A 121 -6.99 10.41 -11.23
C GLY A 121 -7.81 10.48 -9.95
N SER A 122 -8.94 9.75 -9.95
CA SER A 122 -9.86 9.66 -8.82
C SER A 122 -9.28 8.85 -7.66
N THR A 123 -9.70 9.18 -6.44
CA THR A 123 -9.46 8.39 -5.23
C THR A 123 -10.73 7.70 -4.72
N SER A 124 -11.81 7.76 -5.51
CA SER A 124 -13.12 7.23 -5.11
C SER A 124 -13.27 5.72 -5.29
N GLU A 125 -12.25 5.04 -5.80
CA GLU A 125 -12.27 3.61 -6.02
C GLU A 125 -11.70 2.85 -4.82
N ILE A 126 -12.28 1.66 -4.55
CA ILE A 126 -11.86 0.77 -3.47
C ILE A 126 -11.64 -0.62 -4.04
N GLY A 127 -10.47 -1.17 -3.76
CA GLY A 127 -10.16 -2.58 -3.96
C GLY A 127 -10.49 -3.38 -2.70
N ILE A 128 -11.20 -4.50 -2.84
CA ILE A 128 -11.50 -5.41 -1.74
C ILE A 128 -10.80 -6.73 -1.99
N TYR A 129 -10.04 -7.18 -1.01
CA TYR A 129 -9.26 -8.41 -1.07
C TYR A 129 -9.57 -9.29 0.13
N GLU A 130 -9.59 -10.58 -0.10
CA GLU A 130 -9.69 -11.60 0.94
C GLU A 130 -8.32 -12.22 1.20
N MET A 131 -7.97 -12.42 2.46
CA MET A 131 -6.75 -13.10 2.86
C MET A 131 -6.98 -14.61 2.82
N VAL A 132 -6.34 -15.28 1.88
CA VAL A 132 -6.37 -16.73 1.72
C VAL A 132 -4.97 -17.33 1.93
N GLN A 133 -4.86 -18.66 2.04
CA GLN A 133 -3.56 -19.33 2.26
C GLN A 133 -2.48 -18.98 1.22
N ARG A 134 -2.88 -18.64 -0.01
CA ARG A 134 -1.97 -18.26 -1.11
C ARG A 134 -1.66 -16.76 -1.17
N GLY A 135 -2.19 -15.96 -0.24
CA GLY A 135 -2.04 -14.51 -0.22
C GLY A 135 -3.37 -13.76 -0.38
N LEU A 136 -3.36 -12.62 -1.05
CA LEU A 136 -4.54 -11.81 -1.28
C LEU A 136 -5.28 -12.27 -2.55
N ARG A 137 -6.59 -12.43 -2.44
CA ARG A 137 -7.51 -12.72 -3.54
C ARG A 137 -8.47 -11.55 -3.71
N GLU A 138 -8.63 -11.06 -4.92
CA GLU A 138 -9.64 -10.03 -5.22
C GLU A 138 -11.05 -10.53 -4.98
N VAL A 139 -11.89 -9.70 -4.36
CA VAL A 139 -13.33 -9.92 -4.21
C VAL A 139 -14.05 -9.17 -5.31
N ALA A 140 -14.44 -9.87 -6.36
CA ALA A 140 -15.06 -9.27 -7.54
C ALA A 140 -16.45 -8.69 -7.23
N ASN A 141 -17.24 -9.37 -6.38
CA ASN A 141 -18.58 -8.93 -5.98
C ASN A 141 -18.71 -8.81 -4.45
N PRO A 142 -18.40 -7.63 -3.90
CA PRO A 142 -18.50 -7.41 -2.45
C PRO A 142 -19.93 -7.50 -1.90
N SER A 143 -20.94 -7.27 -2.72
CA SER A 143 -22.35 -7.35 -2.31
C SER A 143 -22.75 -8.76 -1.91
N GLU A 144 -22.21 -9.80 -2.56
CA GLU A 144 -22.45 -11.20 -2.16
C GLU A 144 -21.95 -11.50 -0.75
N MET A 145 -20.89 -10.83 -0.34
CA MET A 145 -20.28 -10.97 0.96
C MET A 145 -21.07 -10.26 2.08
N LEU A 146 -21.69 -9.12 1.72
CA LEU A 146 -22.45 -8.27 2.66
C LEU A 146 -23.93 -8.69 2.75
N MET A 147 -24.42 -9.45 1.80
CA MET A 147 -25.69 -10.14 1.90
C MET A 147 -25.45 -11.48 2.57
N GLY A 148 -25.87 -11.59 3.82
CA GLY A 148 -25.78 -12.82 4.61
C GLY A 148 -26.36 -14.01 3.86
N HIS A 149 -26.72 -15.05 4.47
CA HIS A 149 -27.13 -16.34 3.91
C HIS A 149 -28.06 -16.22 2.71
N GLY A 150 -27.54 -16.40 1.51
CA GLY A 150 -28.25 -16.22 0.25
C GLY A 150 -29.55 -17.00 0.18
N GLY A 151 -30.67 -16.30 0.19
CA GLY A 151 -31.94 -16.80 -0.30
C GLY A 151 -32.94 -17.32 0.71
N GLU A 152 -32.66 -17.32 2.01
CA GLU A 152 -33.70 -17.55 3.02
C GLU A 152 -34.46 -16.23 3.30
N GLU A 153 -35.76 -16.21 3.02
CA GLU A 153 -36.64 -15.10 3.38
C GLU A 153 -36.79 -15.04 4.91
N LEU A 154 -35.94 -14.24 5.55
CA LEU A 154 -36.02 -14.01 7.00
C LEU A 154 -36.92 -12.80 7.27
N SER A 155 -37.88 -12.98 8.20
CA SER A 155 -38.70 -11.86 8.68
C SER A 155 -37.84 -10.84 9.42
N GLY A 156 -38.05 -9.55 9.13
CA GLY A 156 -37.28 -8.46 9.73
C GLY A 156 -35.96 -8.15 9.02
N VAL A 157 -35.74 -8.70 7.84
CA VAL A 157 -34.58 -8.45 7.01
C VAL A 157 -34.97 -7.66 5.76
N ALA A 158 -34.24 -6.63 5.45
CA ALA A 158 -34.38 -5.84 4.22
C ALA A 158 -33.01 -5.63 3.55
N VAL A 159 -33.01 -5.59 2.22
CA VAL A 159 -31.80 -5.24 1.45
C VAL A 159 -31.79 -3.75 1.20
N GLY A 160 -30.75 -3.08 1.68
CA GLY A 160 -30.48 -1.67 1.42
C GLY A 160 -29.32 -1.50 0.44
N VAL A 161 -29.18 -0.28 -0.09
CA VAL A 161 -28.03 0.12 -0.92
C VAL A 161 -27.25 1.21 -0.20
N THR A 162 -25.95 1.05 -0.11
CA THR A 162 -25.03 2.10 0.34
C THR A 162 -24.03 2.42 -0.75
N LEU A 163 -23.45 3.61 -0.69
CA LEU A 163 -22.39 4.04 -1.59
C LEU A 163 -21.11 4.26 -0.78
N GLU A 164 -20.02 3.66 -1.25
CA GLU A 164 -18.68 3.96 -0.76
C GLU A 164 -17.85 4.47 -1.95
N GLY A 165 -17.53 5.76 -1.94
CA GLY A 165 -17.01 6.43 -3.11
C GLY A 165 -18.04 6.43 -4.26
N ILE A 166 -17.68 5.81 -5.38
CA ILE A 166 -18.57 5.63 -6.54
C ILE A 166 -19.17 4.22 -6.65
N ARG A 167 -18.78 3.32 -5.74
CA ARG A 167 -19.18 1.92 -5.80
C ARG A 167 -20.43 1.66 -4.95
N PRO A 168 -21.53 1.15 -5.52
CA PRO A 168 -22.69 0.72 -4.76
C PRO A 168 -22.44 -0.65 -4.12
N PHE A 169 -22.94 -0.79 -2.88
CA PHE A 169 -22.93 -2.05 -2.13
C PHE A 169 -24.36 -2.37 -1.70
N LEU A 170 -24.75 -3.62 -1.89
CA LEU A 170 -25.94 -4.16 -1.27
C LEU A 170 -25.59 -4.62 0.14
N ILE A 171 -26.37 -4.20 1.11
CA ILE A 171 -26.23 -4.57 2.52
C ILE A 171 -27.53 -5.14 3.04
N GLU A 172 -27.43 -6.13 3.87
CA GLU A 172 -28.55 -6.69 4.62
C GLU A 172 -28.77 -5.90 5.90
N ILE A 173 -29.97 -5.39 6.10
CA ILE A 173 -30.38 -4.64 7.28
C ILE A 173 -31.33 -5.50 8.06
N GLN A 174 -30.98 -5.83 9.29
CA GLN A 174 -31.80 -6.64 10.19
C GLN A 174 -32.41 -5.75 11.29
N ALA A 175 -33.70 -5.84 11.49
CA ALA A 175 -34.40 -5.21 12.60
C ALA A 175 -34.80 -6.28 13.61
N LEU A 176 -34.40 -6.09 14.87
CA LEU A 176 -34.74 -6.93 16.02
C LEU A 176 -35.92 -6.32 16.78
#